data_f7db494f210d5eda51bf192e9c912145
#
_entry.id   f7db494f210d5eda51bf192e9c912145
#
_cell.length_a   1.000
_cell.length_b   1.000
_cell.length_c   1.000
_cell.angle_alpha   90.00
_cell.angle_beta   90.00
_cell.angle_gamma   90.00
#
_symmetry.space_group_name_H-M   'P 1'
#
loop_
_entity.id
_entity.type
_entity.pdbx_description
1 polymer ?
#
loop_
_entity_poly.entity_id
_entity_poly.type
_entity_poly.pdbx_seq_one_letter_code
_entity_poly.pdbx_strand_id
1 'polypeptide(L)'
;MTITTTTRDVDGITIVDIKGRIVLGEESAALRELVADLVGKGQRKILLNFVDVNYIDSSGLGSLVSSLARVRMYDGELKLLNLTKRVHEIMQVTKLNTVFEIMDDEAVAVNSFRQSAGETG
;
A
#
# COMPACT_ATOMS: atom_id res chain seq x y z
N MET A 1 -13.54 -2.34 -15.49
CA MET A 1 -13.66 -1.39 -14.39
C MET A 1 -12.29 -1.05 -13.84
N THR A 2 -12.07 0.21 -13.62
CA THR A 2 -10.78 0.68 -13.14
C THR A 2 -10.86 0.98 -11.64
N ILE A 3 -9.69 1.06 -10.99
CA ILE A 3 -9.62 1.57 -9.63
C ILE A 3 -9.51 3.09 -9.69
N THR A 4 -9.93 3.73 -8.62
CA THR A 4 -9.77 5.17 -8.44
C THR A 4 -8.75 5.38 -7.33
N THR A 5 -7.78 6.25 -7.56
CA THR A 5 -6.76 6.56 -6.55
C THR A 5 -6.69 8.06 -6.33
N THR A 6 -6.50 8.43 -5.07
CA THR A 6 -6.28 9.81 -4.66
C THR A 6 -5.05 9.84 -3.75
N THR A 7 -4.13 10.73 -4.03
CA THR A 7 -2.89 10.83 -3.27
C THR A 7 -2.91 12.08 -2.41
N ARG A 8 -2.54 11.95 -1.14
CA ARG A 8 -2.43 13.07 -0.21
C ARG A 8 -1.18 12.92 0.64
N ASP A 9 -0.66 14.02 1.12
CA ASP A 9 0.55 14.04 1.95
C ASP A 9 0.17 14.38 3.38
N VAL A 10 0.60 13.55 4.32
CA VAL A 10 0.38 13.78 5.75
C VAL A 10 1.71 13.59 6.46
N ASP A 11 2.28 14.67 6.95
CA ASP A 11 3.54 14.64 7.69
C ASP A 11 4.68 13.96 6.93
N GLY A 12 4.75 14.18 5.63
CA GLY A 12 5.79 13.59 4.79
C GLY A 12 5.49 12.18 4.33
N ILE A 13 4.36 11.61 4.73
CA ILE A 13 3.94 10.29 4.28
C ILE A 13 2.95 10.47 3.13
N THR A 14 3.18 9.75 2.04
CA THR A 14 2.27 9.74 0.90
C THR A 14 1.19 8.71 1.15
N ILE A 15 -0.04 9.15 1.32
CA ILE A 15 -1.17 8.26 1.52
C ILE A 15 -1.92 8.15 0.20
N VAL A 16 -2.14 6.92 -0.25
CA VAL A 16 -2.90 6.64 -1.45
C VAL A 16 -4.22 6.02 -1.04
N ASP A 17 -5.32 6.76 -1.25
CA ASP A 17 -6.65 6.25 -1.01
C ASP A 17 -7.11 5.52 -2.27
N ILE A 18 -7.32 4.22 -2.17
CA ILE A 18 -7.68 3.35 -3.29
C ILE A 18 -9.14 2.93 -3.16
N LYS A 19 -9.87 2.99 -4.27
CA LYS A 19 -11.26 2.57 -4.30
C LYS A 19 -11.49 1.62 -5.46
N GLY A 20 -12.12 0.48 -5.19
CA GLY A 20 -12.49 -0.48 -6.22
C GLY A 20 -11.99 -1.87 -5.94
N ARG A 21 -11.68 -2.60 -7.00
CA ARG A 21 -11.20 -3.99 -6.94
C ARG A 21 -9.84 -4.05 -7.62
N ILE A 22 -8.88 -4.69 -6.98
CA ILE A 22 -7.54 -4.81 -7.56
C ILE A 22 -7.40 -6.21 -8.13
N VAL A 23 -7.73 -6.32 -9.39
CA VAL A 23 -7.80 -7.61 -10.09
C VAL A 23 -6.93 -7.58 -11.35
N LEU A 24 -6.82 -8.75 -12.01
CA LEU A 24 -6.03 -8.92 -13.22
C LEU A 24 -6.40 -7.87 -14.27
N GLY A 25 -5.38 -7.29 -14.90
CA GLY A 25 -5.54 -6.32 -15.96
C GLY A 25 -5.16 -4.92 -15.53
N GLU A 26 -5.99 -3.95 -15.90
CA GLU A 26 -5.71 -2.53 -15.68
C GLU A 26 -5.50 -2.17 -14.20
N GLU A 27 -6.29 -2.78 -13.32
CA GLU A 27 -6.24 -2.46 -11.90
C GLU A 27 -4.91 -2.86 -11.28
N SER A 28 -4.44 -4.08 -11.55
CA SER A 28 -3.14 -4.54 -11.06
C SER A 28 -2.00 -3.71 -11.64
N ALA A 29 -2.07 -3.42 -12.94
CA ALA A 29 -1.05 -2.61 -13.60
C ALA A 29 -1.05 -1.19 -13.06
N ALA A 30 -2.24 -0.61 -12.83
CA ALA A 30 -2.36 0.75 -12.31
C ALA A 30 -1.69 0.88 -10.93
N LEU A 31 -1.85 -0.11 -10.07
CA LEU A 31 -1.23 -0.09 -8.76
C LEU A 31 0.30 -0.08 -8.87
N ARG A 32 0.85 -0.98 -9.70
CA ARG A 32 2.31 -1.05 -9.89
C ARG A 32 2.86 0.26 -10.47
N GLU A 33 2.16 0.81 -11.47
CA GLU A 33 2.59 2.05 -12.10
C GLU A 33 2.54 3.23 -11.16
N LEU A 34 1.49 3.30 -10.33
CA LEU A 34 1.35 4.37 -9.34
C LEU A 34 2.50 4.35 -8.36
N VAL A 35 2.82 3.19 -7.80
CA VAL A 35 3.91 3.08 -6.82
C VAL A 35 5.26 3.38 -7.47
N ALA A 36 5.48 2.87 -8.69
CA ALA A 36 6.71 3.17 -9.43
C ALA A 36 6.87 4.67 -9.67
N ASP A 37 5.76 5.34 -10.02
CA ASP A 37 5.77 6.78 -10.24
C ASP A 37 6.10 7.56 -8.96
N LEU A 38 5.50 7.16 -7.84
CA LEU A 38 5.77 7.80 -6.54
C LEU A 38 7.24 7.65 -6.15
N VAL A 39 7.79 6.45 -6.30
CA VAL A 39 9.20 6.20 -6.01
C VAL A 39 10.08 7.04 -6.94
N GLY A 40 9.71 7.12 -8.21
CA GLY A 40 10.43 7.93 -9.19
C GLY A 40 10.44 9.41 -8.86
N LYS A 41 9.43 9.88 -8.15
CA LYS A 41 9.34 11.27 -7.69
C LYS A 41 10.02 11.52 -6.34
N GLY A 42 10.65 10.50 -5.78
CA GLY A 42 11.37 10.63 -4.53
C GLY A 42 10.58 10.28 -3.28
N GLN A 43 9.36 9.78 -3.43
CA GLN A 43 8.57 9.37 -2.27
C GLN A 43 9.11 8.05 -1.71
N ARG A 44 9.28 7.99 -0.40
CA ARG A 44 9.89 6.83 0.27
C ARG A 44 9.01 6.25 1.36
N LYS A 45 7.99 6.99 1.80
CA LYS A 45 7.07 6.55 2.84
C LYS A 45 5.68 6.55 2.25
N ILE A 46 5.18 5.36 1.95
CA ILE A 46 3.92 5.17 1.22
C ILE A 46 2.96 4.34 2.06
N LEU A 47 1.76 4.86 2.25
CA LEU A 47 0.70 4.19 2.99
C LEU A 47 -0.48 3.99 2.05
N LEU A 48 -0.82 2.75 1.77
CA LEU A 48 -1.95 2.42 0.89
C LEU A 48 -3.20 2.19 1.72
N ASN A 49 -4.20 3.05 1.55
CA ASN A 49 -5.45 2.95 2.28
C ASN A 49 -6.45 2.11 1.49
N PHE A 50 -6.83 0.99 2.08
CA PHE A 50 -7.69 -0.02 1.47
C PHE A 50 -9.13 0.03 1.96
N VAL A 51 -9.54 1.06 2.67
CA VAL A 51 -10.88 1.12 3.26
C VAL A 51 -11.98 0.92 2.21
N ASP A 52 -11.75 1.36 0.98
CA ASP A 52 -12.70 1.22 -0.12
C ASP A 52 -12.29 0.17 -1.14
N VAL A 53 -11.37 -0.72 -0.80
CA VAL A 53 -10.98 -1.86 -1.64
C VAL A 53 -11.72 -3.09 -1.13
N ASN A 54 -12.69 -3.56 -1.90
CA ASN A 54 -13.56 -4.66 -1.47
C ASN A 54 -13.13 -6.03 -1.97
N TYR A 55 -12.12 -6.10 -2.84
CA TYR A 55 -11.62 -7.38 -3.33
C TYR A 55 -10.24 -7.24 -3.96
N ILE A 56 -9.44 -8.29 -3.84
CA ILE A 56 -8.13 -8.39 -4.49
C ILE A 56 -7.93 -9.85 -4.90
N ASP A 57 -7.48 -10.08 -6.12
CA ASP A 57 -7.18 -11.42 -6.60
C ASP A 57 -5.67 -11.69 -6.56
N SER A 58 -5.24 -12.86 -7.06
CA SER A 58 -3.83 -13.22 -7.03
C SER A 58 -2.94 -12.25 -7.83
N SER A 59 -3.47 -11.71 -8.92
CA SER A 59 -2.73 -10.71 -9.71
C SER A 59 -2.57 -9.41 -8.93
N GLY A 60 -3.62 -8.99 -8.24
CA GLY A 60 -3.56 -7.82 -7.37
C GLY A 60 -2.59 -8.01 -6.23
N LEU A 61 -2.60 -9.19 -5.60
CA LEU A 61 -1.63 -9.53 -4.55
C LEU A 61 -0.20 -9.49 -5.09
N GLY A 62 0.01 -10.03 -6.28
CA GLY A 62 1.33 -9.98 -6.93
C GLY A 62 1.78 -8.55 -7.17
N SER A 63 0.87 -7.67 -7.61
CA SER A 63 1.18 -6.26 -7.80
C SER A 63 1.55 -5.59 -6.49
N LEU A 64 0.86 -5.95 -5.42
CA LEU A 64 1.13 -5.40 -4.09
C LEU A 64 2.52 -5.81 -3.61
N VAL A 65 2.87 -7.09 -3.79
CA VAL A 65 4.20 -7.59 -3.42
C VAL A 65 5.29 -6.93 -4.27
N SER A 66 5.06 -6.79 -5.58
CA SER A 66 6.00 -6.10 -6.48
C SER A 66 6.20 -4.65 -6.04
N SER A 67 5.12 -4.00 -5.63
CA SER A 67 5.18 -2.61 -5.17
C SER A 67 6.02 -2.49 -3.90
N LEU A 68 5.83 -3.41 -2.96
CA LEU A 68 6.63 -3.44 -1.73
C LEU A 68 8.12 -3.62 -2.05
N ALA A 69 8.43 -4.57 -2.93
CA ALA A 69 9.81 -4.84 -3.33
C ALA A 69 10.45 -3.62 -3.98
N ARG A 70 9.71 -2.92 -4.83
CA ARG A 70 10.22 -1.71 -5.46
C ARG A 70 10.54 -0.61 -4.45
N VAL A 71 9.62 -0.38 -3.52
CA VAL A 71 9.82 0.65 -2.49
C VAL A 71 11.05 0.31 -1.63
N ARG A 72 11.18 -0.95 -1.24
CA ARG A 72 12.32 -1.41 -0.44
C ARG A 72 13.64 -1.31 -1.18
N MET A 73 13.62 -1.52 -2.48
CA MET A 73 14.81 -1.39 -3.32
C MET A 73 15.40 0.02 -3.24
N TYR A 74 14.56 1.02 -2.98
CA TYR A 74 14.98 2.42 -2.85
C TYR A 74 15.02 2.87 -1.38
N ASP A 75 15.14 1.92 -0.46
CA ASP A 75 15.21 2.19 0.99
C ASP A 75 13.98 2.89 1.55
N GLY A 76 12.83 2.62 0.95
CA GLY A 76 11.56 3.17 1.42
C GLY A 76 10.75 2.16 2.21
N GLU A 77 9.59 2.61 2.66
CA GLU A 77 8.64 1.80 3.41
C GLU A 77 7.27 1.89 2.76
N LEU A 78 6.60 0.76 2.65
CA LEU A 78 5.22 0.70 2.17
C LEU A 78 4.41 -0.09 3.18
N LYS A 79 3.33 0.52 3.67
CA LYS A 79 2.45 -0.10 4.68
C LYS A 79 1.01 -0.05 4.20
N LEU A 80 0.17 -0.90 4.77
CA LEU A 80 -1.25 -1.01 4.40
C LEU A 80 -2.13 -0.50 5.54
N LEU A 81 -3.24 0.14 5.17
CA LEU A 81 -4.16 0.74 6.13
C LEU A 81 -5.59 0.29 5.82
N ASN A 82 -6.34 -0.05 6.86
CA ASN A 82 -7.77 -0.28 6.79
C ASN A 82 -8.19 -1.38 5.80
N LEU A 83 -7.58 -2.56 5.90
CA LEU A 83 -8.03 -3.67 5.07
C LEU A 83 -9.49 -3.99 5.40
N THR A 84 -10.30 -4.19 4.36
CA THR A 84 -11.65 -4.70 4.56
C THR A 84 -11.55 -6.14 5.06
N LYS A 85 -12.61 -6.63 5.67
CA LYS A 85 -12.63 -8.01 6.18
C LYS A 85 -12.27 -9.01 5.09
N ARG A 86 -12.81 -8.82 3.89
CA ARG A 86 -12.55 -9.69 2.75
C ARG A 86 -11.08 -9.72 2.36
N VAL A 87 -10.48 -8.56 2.22
CA VAL A 87 -9.07 -8.45 1.85
C VAL A 87 -8.18 -9.02 2.96
N HIS A 88 -8.54 -8.75 4.22
CA HIS A 88 -7.80 -9.26 5.37
C HIS A 88 -7.77 -10.80 5.37
N GLU A 89 -8.91 -11.43 5.09
CA GLU A 89 -8.99 -12.88 5.01
C GLU A 89 -8.10 -13.44 3.89
N ILE A 90 -8.10 -12.78 2.74
CA ILE A 90 -7.26 -13.18 1.61
C ILE A 90 -5.78 -13.08 1.98
N MET A 91 -5.41 -12.02 2.67
CA MET A 91 -4.04 -11.83 3.13
C MET A 91 -3.62 -12.91 4.12
N GLN A 92 -4.52 -13.31 5.01
CA GLN A 92 -4.25 -14.37 5.98
C GLN A 92 -4.06 -15.72 5.32
N VAL A 93 -4.94 -16.07 4.39
CA VAL A 93 -4.89 -17.36 3.67
C VAL A 93 -3.59 -17.49 2.87
N THR A 94 -3.14 -16.40 2.28
CA THR A 94 -1.91 -16.37 1.48
C THR A 94 -0.66 -16.12 2.32
N LYS A 95 -0.81 -15.90 3.62
CA LYS A 95 0.28 -15.59 4.54
C LYS A 95 0.96 -14.25 4.26
N LEU A 96 0.39 -13.43 3.40
CA LEU A 96 0.96 -12.11 3.10
C LEU A 96 0.80 -11.12 4.25
N ASN A 97 -0.08 -11.41 5.20
CA ASN A 97 -0.21 -10.62 6.42
C ASN A 97 1.08 -10.61 7.25
N THR A 98 2.00 -11.54 6.99
CA THR A 98 3.31 -11.58 7.67
C THR A 98 4.36 -10.77 6.91
N VAL A 99 4.08 -10.44 5.65
CA VAL A 99 5.01 -9.71 4.78
C VAL A 99 4.77 -8.20 4.87
N PHE A 100 3.52 -7.80 5.02
CA PHE A 100 3.14 -6.39 5.09
C PHE A 100 2.84 -5.94 6.51
N GLU A 101 3.20 -4.71 6.84
CA GLU A 101 2.73 -4.07 8.06
C GLU A 101 1.34 -3.52 7.77
N ILE A 102 0.36 -3.97 8.53
CA ILE A 102 -1.05 -3.66 8.34
C ILE A 102 -1.59 -2.98 9.58
N MET A 103 -2.21 -1.82 9.40
CA MET A 103 -2.79 -1.05 10.49
C MET A 103 -4.23 -0.69 10.18
N ASP A 104 -4.99 -0.42 11.22
CA ASP A 104 -6.41 -0.07 11.07
C ASP A 104 -6.73 1.32 11.60
N ASP A 105 -5.70 2.13 11.82
CA ASP A 105 -5.85 3.51 12.27
C ASP A 105 -4.81 4.38 11.56
N GLU A 106 -5.27 5.41 10.88
CA GLU A 106 -4.39 6.26 10.08
C GLU A 106 -3.34 6.97 10.93
N ALA A 107 -3.72 7.51 12.07
CA ALA A 107 -2.79 8.23 12.93
C ALA A 107 -1.67 7.31 13.44
N VAL A 108 -2.04 6.09 13.83
CA VAL A 108 -1.08 5.08 14.26
C VAL A 108 -0.15 4.72 13.11
N ALA A 109 -0.69 4.54 11.92
CA ALA A 109 0.09 4.19 10.74
C ALA A 109 1.09 5.30 10.39
N VAL A 110 0.64 6.55 10.36
CA VAL A 110 1.52 7.68 10.09
C VAL A 110 2.62 7.77 11.13
N ASN A 111 2.27 7.58 12.40
CA ASN A 111 3.25 7.64 13.48
C ASN A 111 4.28 6.51 13.40
N SER A 112 3.91 5.36 12.86
CA SER A 112 4.84 4.23 12.71
C SER A 112 5.97 4.55 11.73
N PHE A 113 5.69 5.32 10.68
CA PHE A 113 6.73 5.81 9.77
C PHE A 113 7.66 6.81 10.47
N ARG A 114 7.11 7.65 11.33
CA ARG A 114 7.92 8.60 12.07
C ARG A 114 8.91 7.92 13.02
N GLN A 115 8.47 6.85 13.66
CA GLN A 115 9.33 6.09 14.55
C GLN A 115 10.54 5.54 13.79
N SER A 116 10.30 4.98 12.60
CA SER A 116 11.38 4.50 11.74
C SER A 116 12.33 5.63 11.35
N ALA A 117 11.79 6.79 10.99
CA ALA A 117 12.60 7.95 10.65
C ALA A 117 13.41 8.44 11.84
N GLY A 118 12.84 8.41 13.04
CA GLY A 118 13.51 8.83 14.26
C GLY A 118 14.72 8.00 14.61
N GLU A 119 14.71 6.74 14.27
CA GLU A 119 15.81 5.82 14.57
C GLU A 119 17.07 6.15 13.78
N THR A 120 16.95 6.79 12.64
CA THR A 120 18.07 7.13 11.79
C THR A 120 18.67 8.50 12.11
N GLY A 121 17.96 9.25 12.92
CA GLY A 121 18.34 10.62 13.27
C GLY A 121 19.47 10.79 14.26
#